data_e06845a9000020ed6e6c31302a30496d
#
_entry.id   e06845a9000020ed6e6c31302a30496d
#
_cell.length_a   1.000
_cell.length_b   1.000
_cell.length_c   1.000
_cell.angle_alpha   90.00
_cell.angle_beta   90.00
_cell.angle_gamma   90.00
#
_symmetry.space_group_name_H-M   'P 1'
#
loop_
_entity.id
_entity.type
_entity.pdbx_description
1 polymer ?
#
loop_
_entity_poly.entity_id
_entity_poly.type
_entity_poly.pdbx_seq_one_letter_code
_entity_poly.pdbx_strand_id
1 'polypeptide(L)'
;MGSGSINDPNKKYHLEIVFKTEENLNIVIDILKKLDINTKKMIIENKKSLYIKEGEEISKFLALIGAAKAVMDFEEIRIRKEMRGKVNRIVNCETANLNKTINASIEQIAAIRKLKENGKFNNLSDNLKEIANLRLENPDMSLIDLGKKLNKPLGKSGVNYRLKKICLLYTSPSPRDCS
;
A
#
# COMPACT_ATOMS: atom_id res chain seq x y z
N MET A 1 25.35 -22.68 31.05
CA MET A 1 24.36 -22.86 30.01
C MET A 1 23.80 -21.49 29.67
N GLY A 2 23.55 -21.22 28.39
CA GLY A 2 22.85 -20.03 27.93
C GLY A 2 21.35 -20.24 27.95
N SER A 3 20.56 -19.18 27.81
CA SER A 3 19.11 -19.23 27.61
C SER A 3 18.74 -18.69 26.24
N GLY A 4 17.77 -19.31 25.58
CA GLY A 4 17.20 -18.86 24.32
C GLY A 4 15.76 -18.41 24.49
N SER A 5 15.36 -17.38 23.77
CA SER A 5 13.98 -16.91 23.70
C SER A 5 13.58 -16.57 22.28
N ILE A 6 12.31 -16.85 21.94
CA ILE A 6 11.69 -16.45 20.68
C ILE A 6 10.49 -15.59 21.03
N ASN A 7 10.41 -14.40 20.43
CA ASN A 7 9.25 -13.55 20.58
C ASN A 7 8.06 -14.12 19.79
N ASP A 8 6.83 -13.72 20.20
CA ASP A 8 5.63 -14.04 19.44
C ASP A 8 5.79 -13.64 17.96
N PRO A 9 5.80 -14.60 17.02
CA PRO A 9 6.02 -14.35 15.61
C PRO A 9 4.93 -13.47 14.99
N ASN A 10 3.73 -13.39 15.59
CA ASN A 10 2.66 -12.51 15.14
C ASN A 10 3.03 -11.03 15.27
N LYS A 11 3.88 -10.69 16.24
CA LYS A 11 4.37 -9.32 16.48
C LYS A 11 5.63 -9.04 15.68
N LYS A 12 6.75 -9.55 16.11
CA LYS A 12 8.07 -9.35 15.47
C LYS A 12 8.86 -10.65 15.49
N TYR A 13 9.55 -10.94 14.38
CA TYR A 13 10.52 -12.01 14.35
C TYR A 13 11.73 -11.58 15.16
N HIS A 14 12.01 -12.30 16.23
CA HIS A 14 13.18 -12.08 17.07
C HIS A 14 13.46 -13.34 17.87
N LEU A 15 14.62 -13.94 17.59
CA LEU A 15 15.20 -15.01 18.37
C LEU A 15 16.43 -14.44 19.03
N GLU A 16 16.57 -14.61 20.34
CA GLU A 16 17.73 -14.18 21.11
C GLU A 16 18.31 -15.37 21.89
N ILE A 17 19.64 -15.50 21.88
CA ILE A 17 20.37 -16.49 22.68
C ILE A 17 21.37 -15.71 23.53
N VAL A 18 21.31 -15.91 24.83
CA VAL A 18 22.20 -15.27 25.83
C VAL A 18 23.29 -16.24 26.25
N PHE A 19 24.50 -15.74 26.33
CA PHE A 19 25.70 -16.49 26.68
C PHE A 19 26.36 -15.97 27.98
N LYS A 20 27.02 -16.86 28.70
CA LYS A 20 27.81 -16.48 29.90
C LYS A 20 29.11 -15.82 29.55
N THR A 21 29.79 -16.29 28.50
CA THR A 21 31.09 -15.80 28.07
C THR A 21 31.06 -15.31 26.64
N GLU A 22 31.91 -14.35 26.31
CA GLU A 22 32.03 -13.83 24.96
C GLU A 22 32.67 -14.85 23.99
N GLU A 23 33.54 -15.70 24.50
CA GLU A 23 34.15 -16.78 23.73
C GLU A 23 33.10 -17.73 23.16
N ASN A 24 32.19 -18.21 24.00
CA ASN A 24 31.10 -19.08 23.56
C ASN A 24 30.15 -18.38 22.56
N LEU A 25 29.88 -17.09 22.75
CA LEU A 25 29.11 -16.29 21.81
C LEU A 25 29.79 -16.26 20.43
N ASN A 26 31.09 -15.97 20.38
CA ASN A 26 31.83 -15.88 19.12
C ASN A 26 31.91 -17.24 18.41
N ILE A 27 32.16 -18.34 19.15
CA ILE A 27 32.16 -19.70 18.59
C ILE A 27 30.82 -20.00 17.88
N VAL A 28 29.70 -19.71 18.55
CA VAL A 28 28.39 -19.98 17.98
C VAL A 28 28.09 -19.08 16.76
N ILE A 29 28.49 -17.82 16.79
CA ILE A 29 28.36 -16.92 15.63
C ILE A 29 29.15 -17.48 14.44
N ASP A 30 30.40 -17.95 14.65
CA ASP A 30 31.24 -18.50 13.58
C ASP A 30 30.63 -19.78 12.98
N ILE A 31 30.06 -20.63 13.83
CA ILE A 31 29.35 -21.85 13.37
C ILE A 31 28.13 -21.47 12.51
N LEU A 32 27.28 -20.57 13.01
CA LEU A 32 26.06 -20.14 12.30
C LEU A 32 26.39 -19.45 10.97
N LYS A 33 27.47 -18.66 10.94
CA LYS A 33 27.97 -18.04 9.72
C LYS A 33 28.42 -19.07 8.67
N LYS A 34 29.08 -20.16 9.07
CA LYS A 34 29.47 -21.26 8.19
C LYS A 34 28.25 -22.01 7.62
N LEU A 35 27.12 -21.98 8.34
CA LEU A 35 25.83 -22.58 7.95
C LEU A 35 24.92 -21.59 7.23
N ASP A 36 25.44 -20.45 6.79
CA ASP A 36 24.71 -19.40 6.09
C ASP A 36 23.49 -18.88 6.88
N ILE A 37 23.65 -18.76 8.19
CA ILE A 37 22.64 -18.15 9.10
C ILE A 37 23.20 -16.82 9.60
N ASN A 38 22.55 -15.74 9.17
CA ASN A 38 22.94 -14.39 9.53
C ASN A 38 22.49 -14.03 10.95
N THR A 39 23.44 -13.72 11.81
CA THR A 39 23.19 -13.34 13.20
C THR A 39 23.76 -11.96 13.50
N LYS A 40 23.21 -11.30 14.51
CA LYS A 40 23.75 -10.04 15.05
C LYS A 40 24.18 -10.23 16.48
N LYS A 41 25.36 -9.70 16.81
CA LYS A 41 25.94 -9.70 18.16
C LYS A 41 25.45 -8.49 18.93
N MET A 42 25.14 -8.67 20.21
CA MET A 42 24.82 -7.60 21.14
C MET A 42 25.52 -7.86 22.47
N ILE A 43 26.29 -6.87 22.92
CA ILE A 43 26.95 -6.86 24.23
C ILE A 43 26.52 -5.56 24.91
N ILE A 44 25.81 -5.68 26.02
CA ILE A 44 25.38 -4.55 26.86
C ILE A 44 25.71 -4.94 28.30
N GLU A 45 26.61 -4.19 28.91
CA GLU A 45 27.09 -4.46 30.29
C GLU A 45 27.47 -5.92 30.48
N ASN A 46 26.70 -6.66 31.28
CA ASN A 46 26.94 -8.08 31.57
C ASN A 46 26.16 -9.04 30.62
N LYS A 47 25.31 -8.53 29.72
CA LYS A 47 24.54 -9.35 28.79
C LYS A 47 25.28 -9.53 27.48
N LYS A 48 25.58 -10.77 27.15
CA LYS A 48 26.23 -11.16 25.89
C LYS A 48 25.27 -12.03 25.13
N SER A 49 24.74 -11.54 24.00
CA SER A 49 23.74 -12.27 23.22
C SER A 49 23.97 -12.17 21.72
N LEU A 50 23.48 -13.17 21.01
CA LEU A 50 23.23 -13.08 19.58
C LEU A 50 21.72 -13.03 19.35
N TYR A 51 21.32 -12.39 18.26
CA TYR A 51 19.92 -12.38 17.86
C TYR A 51 19.75 -12.49 16.34
N ILE A 52 18.61 -13.07 15.95
CA ILE A 52 18.16 -13.24 14.58
C ILE A 52 16.82 -12.53 14.44
N LYS A 53 16.65 -11.70 13.39
CA LYS A 53 15.42 -10.93 13.11
C LYS A 53 14.71 -11.38 11.84
N GLU A 54 15.40 -12.06 10.95
CA GLU A 54 14.84 -12.53 9.70
C GLU A 54 14.10 -13.86 9.94
N GLY A 55 12.84 -13.92 9.51
CA GLY A 55 11.99 -15.11 9.74
C GLY A 55 12.57 -16.37 9.09
N GLU A 56 13.14 -16.24 7.89
CA GLU A 56 13.78 -17.37 7.21
C GLU A 56 14.99 -17.92 7.99
N GLU A 57 15.81 -17.03 8.52
CA GLU A 57 16.99 -17.39 9.31
C GLU A 57 16.60 -18.06 10.65
N ILE A 58 15.49 -17.59 11.27
CA ILE A 58 14.96 -18.22 12.48
C ILE A 58 14.48 -19.65 12.16
N SER A 59 13.78 -19.83 11.04
CA SER A 59 13.33 -21.15 10.61
C SER A 59 14.50 -22.10 10.34
N LYS A 60 15.53 -21.64 9.62
CA LYS A 60 16.79 -22.40 9.41
C LYS A 60 17.43 -22.79 10.74
N PHE A 61 17.53 -21.86 11.68
CA PHE A 61 18.09 -22.11 13.00
C PHE A 61 17.29 -23.17 13.78
N LEU A 62 15.95 -23.05 13.79
CA LEU A 62 15.09 -24.03 14.46
C LEU A 62 15.21 -25.42 13.83
N ALA A 63 15.33 -25.50 12.51
CA ALA A 63 15.56 -26.77 11.81
C ALA A 63 16.93 -27.37 12.17
N LEU A 64 17.96 -26.55 12.25
CA LEU A 64 19.33 -26.95 12.61
C LEU A 64 19.39 -27.61 14.01
N ILE A 65 18.68 -27.05 14.98
CA ILE A 65 18.65 -27.60 16.34
C ILE A 65 17.66 -28.77 16.51
N GLY A 66 17.04 -29.24 15.41
CA GLY A 66 16.12 -30.37 15.42
C GLY A 66 14.72 -30.06 15.98
N ALA A 67 14.35 -28.80 16.12
CA ALA A 67 13.08 -28.36 16.67
C ALA A 67 11.93 -28.42 15.62
N ALA A 68 11.70 -29.58 15.01
CA ALA A 68 10.79 -29.74 13.86
C ALA A 68 9.37 -29.19 14.10
N LYS A 69 8.79 -29.44 15.30
CA LYS A 69 7.46 -28.90 15.64
C LYS A 69 7.48 -27.37 15.67
N ALA A 70 8.50 -26.76 16.28
CA ALA A 70 8.62 -25.31 16.35
C ALA A 70 8.80 -24.70 14.96
N VAL A 71 9.50 -25.36 14.02
CA VAL A 71 9.60 -24.94 12.63
C VAL A 71 8.22 -24.89 11.98
N MET A 72 7.43 -25.95 12.11
CA MET A 72 6.09 -26.03 11.51
C MET A 72 5.17 -24.94 12.05
N ASP A 73 5.11 -24.78 13.36
CA ASP A 73 4.30 -23.74 14.03
C ASP A 73 4.74 -22.33 13.61
N PHE A 74 6.04 -22.10 13.50
CA PHE A 74 6.60 -20.81 13.08
C PHE A 74 6.30 -20.48 11.61
N GLU A 75 6.47 -21.45 10.70
CA GLU A 75 6.17 -21.28 9.28
C GLU A 75 4.67 -21.05 9.04
N GLU A 76 3.80 -21.75 9.75
CA GLU A 76 2.36 -21.50 9.67
C GLU A 76 2.01 -20.05 10.01
N ILE A 77 2.60 -19.50 11.07
CA ILE A 77 2.40 -18.10 11.46
C ILE A 77 2.98 -17.16 10.39
N ARG A 78 4.15 -17.47 9.82
CA ARG A 78 4.76 -16.69 8.72
C ARG A 78 3.83 -16.59 7.51
N ILE A 79 3.32 -17.74 7.04
CA ILE A 79 2.41 -17.80 5.89
C ILE A 79 1.15 -16.98 6.16
N ARG A 80 0.52 -17.16 7.31
CA ARG A 80 -0.68 -16.38 7.69
C ARG A 80 -0.40 -14.87 7.71
N LYS A 81 0.73 -14.45 8.25
CA LYS A 81 1.14 -13.05 8.32
C LYS A 81 1.39 -12.46 6.93
N GLU A 82 2.04 -13.21 6.06
CA GLU A 82 2.28 -12.79 4.67
C GLU A 82 0.96 -12.65 3.89
N MET A 83 0.06 -13.63 4.03
CA MET A 83 -1.27 -13.58 3.39
C MET A 83 -2.06 -12.35 3.87
N ARG A 84 -2.12 -12.10 5.19
CA ARG A 84 -2.78 -10.89 5.73
C ARG A 84 -2.14 -9.61 5.16
N GLY A 85 -0.82 -9.55 5.10
CA GLY A 85 -0.10 -8.41 4.51
C GLY A 85 -0.41 -8.20 3.04
N LYS A 86 -0.55 -9.26 2.24
CA LYS A 86 -0.96 -9.19 0.83
C LYS A 86 -2.40 -8.67 0.70
N VAL A 87 -3.34 -9.25 1.46
CA VAL A 87 -4.74 -8.84 1.46
C VAL A 87 -4.88 -7.36 1.85
N ASN A 88 -4.25 -6.93 2.94
CA ASN A 88 -4.29 -5.54 3.40
C ASN A 88 -3.75 -4.57 2.34
N ARG A 89 -2.66 -4.93 1.63
CA ARG A 89 -2.13 -4.10 0.54
C ARG A 89 -3.11 -3.97 -0.62
N ILE A 90 -3.78 -5.06 -1.01
CA ILE A 90 -4.79 -5.04 -2.08
C ILE A 90 -5.96 -4.16 -1.64
N VAL A 91 -6.53 -4.39 -0.46
CA VAL A 91 -7.67 -3.61 0.07
C VAL A 91 -7.31 -2.13 0.15
N ASN A 92 -6.14 -1.77 0.69
CA ASN A 92 -5.69 -0.38 0.79
C ASN A 92 -5.53 0.27 -0.58
N CYS A 93 -5.00 -0.46 -1.56
CA CYS A 93 -4.85 0.02 -2.94
C CYS A 93 -6.21 0.27 -3.60
N GLU A 94 -7.12 -0.68 -3.50
CA GLU A 94 -8.47 -0.57 -4.06
C GLU A 94 -9.26 0.57 -3.39
N THR A 95 -9.20 0.67 -2.06
CA THR A 95 -9.85 1.76 -1.31
C THR A 95 -9.30 3.12 -1.71
N ALA A 96 -7.97 3.25 -1.84
CA ALA A 96 -7.35 4.51 -2.29
C ALA A 96 -7.76 4.89 -3.71
N ASN A 97 -7.85 3.93 -4.63
CA ASN A 97 -8.29 4.15 -5.99
C ASN A 97 -9.78 4.55 -6.06
N LEU A 98 -10.62 3.88 -5.26
CA LEU A 98 -12.03 4.22 -5.15
C LEU A 98 -12.23 5.65 -4.62
N ASN A 99 -11.56 6.00 -3.54
CA ASN A 99 -11.63 7.35 -2.96
C ASN A 99 -11.17 8.44 -3.95
N LYS A 100 -10.10 8.19 -4.71
CA LYS A 100 -9.66 9.12 -5.77
C LYS A 100 -10.74 9.29 -6.85
N THR A 101 -11.41 8.21 -7.22
CA THR A 101 -12.48 8.24 -8.25
C THR A 101 -13.69 9.02 -7.75
N ILE A 102 -14.11 8.78 -6.50
CA ILE A 102 -15.23 9.47 -5.87
C ILE A 102 -14.94 10.96 -5.74
N ASN A 103 -13.79 11.34 -5.18
CA ASN A 103 -13.41 12.75 -4.99
C ASN A 103 -13.35 13.49 -6.33
N ALA A 104 -12.75 12.88 -7.35
CA ALA A 104 -12.72 13.47 -8.69
C ALA A 104 -14.13 13.64 -9.28
N SER A 105 -15.04 12.70 -9.06
CA SER A 105 -16.42 12.81 -9.49
C SER A 105 -17.15 13.96 -8.81
N ILE A 106 -17.01 14.10 -7.49
CA ILE A 106 -17.59 15.19 -6.70
C ILE A 106 -17.12 16.55 -7.23
N GLU A 107 -15.82 16.72 -7.43
CA GLU A 107 -15.25 17.96 -7.99
C GLU A 107 -15.77 18.27 -9.38
N GLN A 108 -15.85 17.27 -10.26
CA GLN A 108 -16.38 17.40 -11.62
C GLN A 108 -17.86 17.82 -11.60
N ILE A 109 -18.69 17.18 -10.78
CA ILE A 109 -20.10 17.48 -10.65
C ILE A 109 -20.33 18.88 -10.10
N ALA A 110 -19.56 19.28 -9.08
CA ALA A 110 -19.62 20.63 -8.52
C ALA A 110 -19.27 21.70 -9.57
N ALA A 111 -18.18 21.48 -10.35
CA ALA A 111 -17.79 22.39 -11.42
C ALA A 111 -18.87 22.50 -12.52
N ILE A 112 -19.47 21.37 -12.93
CA ILE A 112 -20.54 21.36 -13.96
C ILE A 112 -21.78 22.11 -13.47
N ARG A 113 -22.21 21.86 -12.21
CA ARG A 113 -23.37 22.55 -11.63
C ARG A 113 -23.17 24.05 -11.61
N LYS A 114 -22.03 24.51 -11.14
CA LYS A 114 -21.71 25.94 -11.09
C LYS A 114 -21.62 26.58 -12.49
N LEU A 115 -21.11 25.87 -13.51
CA LEU A 115 -21.15 26.36 -14.89
C LEU A 115 -22.58 26.49 -15.41
N LYS A 116 -23.51 25.60 -15.00
CA LYS A 116 -24.94 25.71 -15.33
C LYS A 116 -25.59 26.91 -14.64
N GLU A 117 -25.33 27.11 -13.36
CA GLU A 117 -25.84 28.24 -12.56
C GLU A 117 -25.39 29.59 -13.13
N ASN A 118 -24.13 29.70 -13.54
CA ASN A 118 -23.54 30.92 -14.09
C ASN A 118 -23.83 31.14 -15.60
N GLY A 119 -24.67 30.31 -16.23
CA GLY A 119 -24.99 30.40 -17.64
C GLY A 119 -23.85 30.08 -18.62
N LYS A 120 -22.62 29.85 -18.11
CA LYS A 120 -21.44 29.55 -18.93
C LYS A 120 -21.49 28.16 -19.58
N PHE A 121 -22.36 27.27 -19.10
CA PHE A 121 -22.56 25.94 -19.68
C PHE A 121 -22.96 25.98 -21.16
N ASN A 122 -23.77 26.97 -21.55
CA ASN A 122 -24.23 27.13 -22.94
C ASN A 122 -23.08 27.42 -23.92
N ASN A 123 -21.98 28.00 -23.43
CA ASN A 123 -20.81 28.34 -24.22
C ASN A 123 -19.83 27.16 -24.41
N LEU A 124 -20.11 26.02 -23.79
CA LEU A 124 -19.30 24.81 -23.99
C LEU A 124 -19.56 24.20 -25.37
N SER A 125 -18.53 23.59 -25.94
CA SER A 125 -18.69 22.78 -27.16
C SER A 125 -19.59 21.56 -26.88
N ASP A 126 -20.27 21.06 -27.90
CA ASP A 126 -21.21 19.95 -27.77
C ASP A 126 -20.59 18.68 -27.13
N ASN A 127 -19.34 18.40 -27.50
CA ASN A 127 -18.59 17.31 -26.90
C ASN A 127 -18.35 17.47 -25.38
N LEU A 128 -18.24 18.69 -24.86
CA LEU A 128 -18.10 18.96 -23.43
C LEU A 128 -19.44 18.95 -22.74
N LYS A 129 -20.50 19.42 -23.40
CA LYS A 129 -21.88 19.33 -22.88
C LYS A 129 -22.32 17.89 -22.72
N GLU A 130 -22.04 17.05 -23.73
CA GLU A 130 -22.38 15.62 -23.71
C GLU A 130 -21.76 14.91 -22.49
N ILE A 131 -20.45 15.03 -22.31
CA ILE A 131 -19.77 14.37 -21.19
C ILE A 131 -20.16 14.94 -19.83
N ALA A 132 -20.46 16.25 -19.77
CA ALA A 132 -20.94 16.89 -18.55
C ALA A 132 -22.31 16.36 -18.12
N ASN A 133 -23.25 16.24 -19.06
CA ASN A 133 -24.57 15.69 -18.79
C ASN A 133 -24.49 14.22 -18.36
N LEU A 134 -23.71 13.39 -19.08
CA LEU A 134 -23.46 11.99 -18.71
C LEU A 134 -22.90 11.85 -17.32
N ARG A 135 -21.95 12.74 -16.90
CA ARG A 135 -21.40 12.71 -15.54
C ARG A 135 -22.43 13.08 -14.49
N LEU A 136 -23.31 14.05 -14.75
CA LEU A 136 -24.40 14.41 -13.84
C LEU A 136 -25.42 13.29 -13.65
N GLU A 137 -25.75 12.59 -14.74
CA GLU A 137 -26.70 11.47 -14.73
C GLU A 137 -26.12 10.21 -14.09
N ASN A 138 -24.79 10.03 -14.16
CA ASN A 138 -24.08 8.85 -13.69
C ASN A 138 -22.88 9.24 -12.78
N PRO A 139 -23.13 9.70 -11.55
CA PRO A 139 -22.09 10.19 -10.63
C PRO A 139 -21.01 9.16 -10.29
N ASP A 140 -21.40 7.90 -10.14
CA ASP A 140 -20.54 6.82 -9.67
C ASP A 140 -19.87 6.04 -10.81
N MET A 141 -20.20 6.39 -12.07
CA MET A 141 -19.71 5.65 -13.22
C MET A 141 -18.21 5.91 -13.47
N SER A 142 -17.48 4.84 -13.80
CA SER A 142 -16.06 4.95 -14.15
C SER A 142 -15.85 5.80 -15.43
N LEU A 143 -14.66 6.41 -15.57
CA LEU A 143 -14.33 7.17 -16.78
C LEU A 143 -14.34 6.29 -18.05
N ILE A 144 -14.04 4.99 -17.91
CA ILE A 144 -14.08 4.04 -19.03
C ILE A 144 -15.52 3.84 -19.50
N ASP A 145 -16.42 3.62 -18.58
CA ASP A 145 -17.82 3.34 -18.90
C ASP A 145 -18.56 4.60 -19.36
N LEU A 146 -18.22 5.77 -18.83
CA LEU A 146 -18.66 7.05 -19.39
C LEU A 146 -18.20 7.21 -20.85
N GLY A 147 -16.94 6.84 -21.13
CA GLY A 147 -16.40 6.91 -22.48
C GLY A 147 -17.13 6.02 -23.48
N LYS A 148 -17.61 4.84 -23.06
CA LYS A 148 -18.44 3.94 -23.90
C LYS A 148 -19.81 4.49 -24.22
N LYS A 149 -20.39 5.32 -23.33
CA LYS A 149 -21.73 5.92 -23.49
C LYS A 149 -21.74 7.17 -24.36
N LEU A 150 -20.60 7.72 -24.73
CA LEU A 150 -20.53 8.86 -25.64
C LEU A 150 -20.92 8.46 -27.06
N ASN A 151 -21.55 9.38 -27.80
CA ASN A 151 -21.89 9.19 -29.22
C ASN A 151 -20.67 8.80 -30.07
N LYS A 152 -19.49 9.37 -29.72
CA LYS A 152 -18.18 8.94 -30.24
C LYS A 152 -17.40 8.35 -29.05
N PRO A 153 -17.27 7.03 -28.93
CA PRO A 153 -16.62 6.39 -27.81
C PRO A 153 -15.19 6.90 -27.61
N LEU A 154 -14.83 7.13 -26.34
CA LEU A 154 -13.52 7.62 -25.95
C LEU A 154 -12.90 6.75 -24.88
N GLY A 155 -11.58 6.61 -24.92
CA GLY A 155 -10.83 5.98 -23.83
C GLY A 155 -10.77 6.84 -22.58
N LYS A 156 -10.36 6.24 -21.46
CA LYS A 156 -10.23 6.87 -20.13
C LYS A 156 -9.52 8.24 -20.18
N SER A 157 -8.42 8.34 -20.95
CA SER A 157 -7.63 9.57 -21.07
C SER A 157 -8.40 10.70 -21.74
N GLY A 158 -9.16 10.40 -22.81
CA GLY A 158 -9.97 11.40 -23.52
C GLY A 158 -11.11 11.93 -22.66
N VAL A 159 -11.81 11.04 -21.92
CA VAL A 159 -12.86 11.42 -20.96
C VAL A 159 -12.27 12.30 -19.85
N ASN A 160 -11.14 11.88 -19.25
CA ASN A 160 -10.49 12.64 -18.20
C ASN A 160 -10.04 14.04 -18.67
N TYR A 161 -9.50 14.12 -19.88
CA TYR A 161 -9.12 15.40 -20.48
C TYR A 161 -10.32 16.35 -20.61
N ARG A 162 -11.46 15.85 -21.13
CA ARG A 162 -12.67 16.68 -21.29
C ARG A 162 -13.21 17.15 -19.94
N LEU A 163 -13.30 16.27 -18.95
CA LEU A 163 -13.78 16.62 -17.60
C LEU A 163 -12.83 17.60 -16.90
N LYS A 164 -11.52 17.43 -17.01
CA LYS A 164 -10.53 18.39 -16.50
C LYS A 164 -10.67 19.76 -17.16
N LYS A 165 -10.92 19.80 -18.47
CA LYS A 165 -11.12 21.06 -19.20
C LYS A 165 -12.36 21.81 -18.67
N ILE A 166 -13.44 21.10 -18.34
CA ILE A 166 -14.62 21.69 -17.71
C ILE A 166 -14.28 22.28 -16.34
N CYS A 167 -13.53 21.56 -15.49
CA CYS A 167 -13.08 22.05 -14.19
C CYS A 167 -12.20 23.31 -14.31
N LEU A 168 -11.28 23.34 -15.27
CA LEU A 168 -10.42 24.50 -15.51
C LEU A 168 -11.23 25.74 -15.98
N LEU A 169 -12.23 25.57 -16.82
CA LEU A 169 -13.10 26.67 -17.26
C LEU A 169 -13.92 27.27 -16.11
N TYR A 170 -14.15 26.48 -15.06
CA TYR A 170 -14.76 26.97 -13.83
C TYR A 170 -13.76 27.73 -12.94
N THR A 171 -12.52 27.24 -12.81
CA THR A 171 -11.50 27.82 -11.90
C THR A 171 -10.77 29.03 -12.50
N SER A 172 -10.87 29.26 -13.82
CA SER A 172 -10.27 30.45 -14.45
C SER A 172 -11.06 31.70 -14.05
N PRO A 173 -10.43 32.70 -13.40
CA PRO A 173 -11.08 34.00 -13.14
C PRO A 173 -11.53 34.61 -14.46
N SER A 174 -12.75 35.18 -14.46
CA SER A 174 -13.27 35.88 -15.61
C SER A 174 -12.35 37.10 -15.86
N PRO A 175 -12.01 37.43 -17.12
CA PRO A 175 -11.22 38.64 -17.43
C PRO A 175 -11.89 39.95 -16.96
N ARG A 176 -13.09 39.91 -16.41
CA ARG A 176 -13.84 41.07 -15.91
C ARG A 176 -13.67 41.31 -14.40
N ASP A 177 -13.01 40.42 -13.65
CA ASP A 177 -12.79 40.58 -12.21
C ASP A 177 -11.46 41.25 -11.87
N CYS A 178 -10.74 41.81 -12.88
CA CYS A 178 -9.58 42.66 -12.72
C CYS A 178 -9.95 44.11 -13.12
N SER A 179 -10.79 44.76 -12.31
CA SER A 179 -11.02 46.21 -12.38
C SER A 179 -11.14 46.75 -10.98
#